data_eddad0189176788fa8243e53a02d71b7
#
_entry.id   eddad0189176788fa8243e53a02d71b7
#
_cell.length_a   1.000
_cell.length_b   1.000
_cell.length_c   1.000
_cell.angle_alpha   90.00
_cell.angle_beta   90.00
_cell.angle_gamma   90.00
#
_symmetry.space_group_name_H-M   'P 1'
#
loop_
_entity.id
_entity.type
_entity.pdbx_description
1 polymer ?
#
loop_
_entity_poly.entity_id
_entity_poly.type
_entity_poly.pdbx_seq_one_letter_code
_entity_poly.pdbx_strand_id
1 'polypeptide(L)'
;MNSDQKETHLTSWNRLRAGDNYALGELYDGYIQILYKFGRRLCNDEELLTDAIHDVFEDIWKYRASLSEVEANNIQFYLCKSLKTKLLKYLNRQSRHTQLSEFEKINEDYIEPVDTWFVNQETESLQKHQLEKHIAQLPKRQQEALLLRFYDNLSYDEIAEMMSLTRHSVYNLIYKALGQLRDNWIFLIVFGLLKFFYKNF
;
A
#
# COMPACT_ATOMS: atom_id res chain seq x y z
N MET A 1 13.10 0.35 3.73
CA MET A 1 14.19 0.04 2.78
C MET A 1 15.27 1.10 2.93
N ASN A 2 16.51 0.69 3.23
CA ASN A 2 17.65 1.59 3.46
C ASN A 2 18.17 2.18 2.14
N SER A 3 18.92 3.29 2.18
CA SER A 3 19.51 3.93 1.00
C SER A 3 20.34 2.97 0.16
N ASP A 4 21.15 2.12 0.79
CA ASP A 4 22.02 1.14 0.12
C ASP A 4 21.21 0.09 -0.65
N GLN A 5 20.07 -0.36 -0.10
CA GLN A 5 19.17 -1.28 -0.78
C GLN A 5 18.52 -0.66 -2.01
N LYS A 6 18.17 0.62 -1.93
CA LYS A 6 17.59 1.36 -3.08
C LYS A 6 18.59 1.50 -4.23
N GLU A 7 19.84 1.78 -3.91
CA GLU A 7 20.91 1.88 -4.91
C GLU A 7 21.22 0.53 -5.55
N THR A 8 21.23 -0.54 -4.76
CA THR A 8 21.35 -1.92 -5.25
C THR A 8 20.20 -2.26 -6.21
N HIS A 9 18.96 -1.97 -5.84
CA HIS A 9 17.81 -2.23 -6.72
C HIS A 9 17.80 -1.38 -7.99
N LEU A 10 18.31 -0.14 -7.95
CA LEU A 10 18.47 0.68 -9.15
C LEU A 10 19.50 0.05 -10.11
N THR A 11 20.60 -0.46 -9.56
CA THR A 11 21.60 -1.20 -10.33
C THR A 11 20.98 -2.44 -10.98
N SER A 12 20.21 -3.24 -10.21
CA SER A 12 19.51 -4.41 -10.73
C SER A 12 18.48 -4.04 -11.79
N TRP A 13 17.75 -2.91 -11.63
CA TRP A 13 16.82 -2.40 -12.63
C TRP A 13 17.51 -2.08 -13.96
N ASN A 14 18.65 -1.41 -13.93
CA ASN A 14 19.40 -1.08 -15.13
C ASN A 14 20.01 -2.32 -15.79
N ARG A 15 20.50 -3.29 -15.02
CA ARG A 15 20.98 -4.60 -15.54
C ARG A 15 19.83 -5.39 -16.18
N LEU A 16 18.65 -5.40 -15.59
CA LEU A 16 17.46 -6.02 -16.16
C LEU A 16 17.12 -5.42 -17.52
N ARG A 17 17.11 -4.09 -17.65
CA ARG A 17 16.86 -3.37 -18.91
C ARG A 17 17.88 -3.77 -19.99
N ALA A 18 19.12 -4.02 -19.58
CA ALA A 18 20.18 -4.53 -20.45
C ALA A 18 20.06 -6.04 -20.79
N GLY A 19 19.08 -6.75 -20.20
CA GLY A 19 18.82 -8.16 -20.52
C GLY A 19 19.44 -9.17 -19.54
N ASP A 20 19.91 -8.71 -18.38
CA ASP A 20 20.42 -9.60 -17.33
C ASP A 20 19.27 -10.29 -16.58
N ASN A 21 19.15 -11.60 -16.75
CA ASN A 21 18.11 -12.40 -16.12
C ASN A 21 18.30 -12.54 -14.59
N TYR A 22 19.53 -12.52 -14.10
CA TYR A 22 19.78 -12.60 -12.65
C TYR A 22 19.23 -11.35 -11.94
N ALA A 23 19.29 -10.20 -12.58
CA ALA A 23 18.74 -8.95 -12.05
C ALA A 23 17.23 -9.00 -11.84
N LEU A 24 16.48 -9.79 -12.64
CA LEU A 24 15.06 -10.02 -12.42
C LEU A 24 14.80 -10.73 -11.09
N GLY A 25 15.59 -11.77 -10.78
CA GLY A 25 15.52 -12.51 -9.50
C GLY A 25 15.81 -11.59 -8.30
N GLU A 26 16.86 -10.77 -8.39
CA GLU A 26 17.21 -9.81 -7.34
C GLU A 26 16.08 -8.81 -7.07
N LEU A 27 15.40 -8.31 -8.11
CA LEU A 27 14.25 -7.43 -7.97
C LEU A 27 13.03 -8.18 -7.41
N TYR A 28 12.79 -9.41 -7.86
CA TYR A 28 11.72 -10.24 -7.34
C TYR A 28 11.88 -10.43 -5.82
N ASP A 29 13.05 -10.90 -5.37
CA ASP A 29 13.33 -11.13 -3.96
C ASP A 29 13.22 -9.85 -3.12
N GLY A 30 13.65 -8.71 -3.69
CA GLY A 30 13.59 -7.41 -3.02
C GLY A 30 12.20 -6.84 -2.86
N TYR A 31 11.28 -7.14 -3.78
CA TYR A 31 9.96 -6.49 -3.82
C TYR A 31 8.78 -7.43 -3.57
N ILE A 32 8.93 -8.75 -3.60
CA ILE A 32 7.82 -9.72 -3.46
C ILE A 32 6.99 -9.47 -2.19
N GLN A 33 7.65 -9.27 -1.04
CA GLN A 33 6.98 -9.03 0.23
C GLN A 33 6.23 -7.69 0.28
N ILE A 34 6.79 -6.67 -0.38
CA ILE A 34 6.17 -5.34 -0.47
C ILE A 34 4.91 -5.43 -1.34
N LEU A 35 5.02 -6.10 -2.50
CA LEU A 35 3.90 -6.29 -3.43
C LEU A 35 2.80 -7.16 -2.83
N TYR A 36 3.17 -8.22 -2.13
CA TYR A 36 2.21 -9.07 -1.45
C TYR A 36 1.42 -8.28 -0.39
N LYS A 37 2.10 -7.55 0.49
CA LYS A 37 1.46 -6.70 1.50
C LYS A 37 0.59 -5.60 0.88
N PHE A 38 1.06 -4.99 -0.21
CA PHE A 38 0.29 -3.99 -0.95
C PHE A 38 -0.96 -4.61 -1.60
N GLY A 39 -0.81 -5.74 -2.28
CA GLY A 39 -1.89 -6.39 -3.00
C GLY A 39 -2.96 -7.01 -2.08
N ARG A 40 -2.58 -7.53 -0.90
CA ARG A 40 -3.52 -8.02 0.11
C ARG A 40 -4.55 -6.97 0.55
N ARG A 41 -4.20 -5.70 0.50
CA ARG A 41 -5.14 -4.59 0.77
C ARG A 41 -6.15 -4.36 -0.36
N LEU A 42 -5.89 -4.90 -1.55
CA LEU A 42 -6.71 -4.73 -2.75
C LEU A 42 -7.47 -6.01 -3.13
N CYS A 43 -7.00 -7.17 -2.68
CA CYS A 43 -7.53 -8.46 -3.06
C CYS A 43 -7.36 -9.49 -1.92
N ASN A 44 -8.47 -10.15 -1.55
CA ASN A 44 -8.46 -11.22 -0.54
C ASN A 44 -8.10 -12.58 -1.14
N ASP A 45 -8.25 -12.75 -2.44
CA ASP A 45 -7.91 -13.97 -3.15
C ASP A 45 -6.38 -14.07 -3.29
N GLU A 46 -5.80 -14.98 -2.52
CA GLU A 46 -4.36 -15.16 -2.43
C GLU A 46 -3.77 -15.78 -3.71
N GLU A 47 -4.49 -16.67 -4.36
CA GLU A 47 -4.09 -17.29 -5.62
C GLU A 47 -4.06 -16.23 -6.72
N LEU A 48 -5.14 -15.48 -6.86
CA LEU A 48 -5.23 -14.36 -7.81
C LEU A 48 -4.15 -13.30 -7.57
N LEU A 49 -3.85 -12.99 -6.31
CA LEU A 49 -2.80 -12.04 -5.96
C LEU A 49 -1.42 -12.54 -6.37
N THR A 50 -1.13 -13.81 -6.07
CA THR A 50 0.16 -14.43 -6.40
C THR A 50 0.36 -14.46 -7.92
N ASP A 51 -0.65 -14.86 -8.67
CA ASP A 51 -0.63 -14.84 -10.14
C ASP A 51 -0.41 -13.42 -10.68
N ALA A 52 -1.12 -12.43 -10.12
CA ALA A 52 -0.94 -11.04 -10.53
C ALA A 52 0.48 -10.51 -10.28
N ILE A 53 1.12 -10.93 -9.18
CA ILE A 53 2.50 -10.57 -8.89
C ILE A 53 3.46 -11.22 -9.90
N HIS A 54 3.31 -12.52 -10.17
CA HIS A 54 4.11 -13.21 -11.18
C HIS A 54 3.99 -12.55 -12.55
N ASP A 55 2.78 -12.22 -12.96
CA ASP A 55 2.51 -11.54 -14.22
C ASP A 55 3.14 -10.13 -14.31
N VAL A 56 3.28 -9.42 -13.17
CA VAL A 56 3.99 -8.14 -13.14
C VAL A 56 5.47 -8.37 -13.51
N PHE A 57 6.12 -9.36 -12.93
CA PHE A 57 7.53 -9.65 -13.21
C PHE A 57 7.74 -10.24 -14.61
N GLU A 58 6.79 -11.05 -15.10
CA GLU A 58 6.81 -11.54 -16.48
C GLU A 58 6.72 -10.38 -17.49
N ASP A 59 5.78 -9.45 -17.29
CA ASP A 59 5.68 -8.27 -18.14
C ASP A 59 6.93 -7.40 -18.10
N ILE A 60 7.52 -7.21 -16.93
CA ILE A 60 8.79 -6.46 -16.77
C ILE A 60 9.89 -7.13 -17.60
N TRP A 61 10.03 -8.43 -17.53
CA TRP A 61 11.00 -9.16 -18.34
C TRP A 61 10.72 -9.05 -19.83
N LYS A 62 9.46 -9.25 -20.22
CA LYS A 62 9.03 -9.20 -21.61
C LYS A 62 9.26 -7.84 -22.26
N TYR A 63 8.96 -6.76 -21.51
CA TYR A 63 9.05 -5.39 -22.00
C TYR A 63 10.31 -4.65 -21.51
N ARG A 64 11.32 -5.34 -20.98
CA ARG A 64 12.52 -4.77 -20.36
C ARG A 64 13.24 -3.72 -21.19
N ALA A 65 13.31 -3.91 -22.50
CA ALA A 65 13.97 -2.97 -23.41
C ALA A 65 13.20 -1.65 -23.59
N SER A 66 11.90 -1.63 -23.30
CA SER A 66 11.05 -0.44 -23.36
C SER A 66 10.81 0.21 -22.00
N LEU A 67 11.32 -0.40 -20.90
CA LEU A 67 11.22 0.21 -19.58
C LEU A 67 12.03 1.52 -19.55
N SER A 68 11.39 2.57 -19.02
CA SER A 68 12.07 3.85 -18.83
C SER A 68 13.15 3.76 -17.75
N GLU A 69 14.08 4.69 -17.80
CA GLU A 69 14.95 4.96 -16.66
C GLU A 69 14.09 5.46 -15.51
N VAL A 70 14.30 4.88 -14.34
CA VAL A 70 13.61 5.29 -13.12
C VAL A 70 14.65 5.65 -12.06
N GLU A 71 14.29 6.57 -11.19
CA GLU A 71 15.04 6.79 -9.97
C GLU A 71 14.80 5.62 -9.02
N ALA A 72 15.75 5.35 -8.12
CA ALA A 72 15.68 4.24 -7.17
C ALA A 72 14.38 4.24 -6.33
N ASN A 73 13.83 5.41 -6.04
CA ASN A 73 12.58 5.55 -5.30
C ASN A 73 11.33 5.17 -6.11
N ASN A 74 11.40 5.22 -7.44
CA ASN A 74 10.24 5.04 -8.32
C ASN A 74 10.01 3.59 -8.73
N ILE A 75 10.97 2.66 -8.48
CA ILE A 75 10.81 1.23 -8.80
C ILE A 75 9.64 0.64 -8.01
N GLN A 76 9.60 0.86 -6.71
CA GLN A 76 8.51 0.37 -5.86
C GLN A 76 7.14 0.91 -6.33
N PHE A 77 7.06 2.21 -6.60
CA PHE A 77 5.85 2.83 -7.12
C PHE A 77 5.40 2.20 -8.44
N TYR A 78 6.34 2.03 -9.40
CA TYR A 78 6.07 1.39 -10.68
C TYR A 78 5.49 -0.03 -10.51
N LEU A 79 6.12 -0.84 -9.66
CA LEU A 79 5.68 -2.22 -9.37
C LEU A 79 4.30 -2.25 -8.72
N CYS A 80 4.06 -1.44 -7.68
CA CYS A 80 2.75 -1.36 -7.01
C CYS A 80 1.65 -0.86 -7.96
N LYS A 81 1.92 0.11 -8.81
CA LYS A 81 0.99 0.61 -9.82
C LYS A 81 0.66 -0.46 -10.86
N SER A 82 1.67 -1.20 -11.34
CA SER A 82 1.50 -2.31 -12.27
C SER A 82 0.63 -3.41 -11.66
N LEU A 83 0.89 -3.78 -10.40
CA LEU A 83 0.10 -4.77 -9.66
C LEU A 83 -1.35 -4.31 -9.48
N LYS A 84 -1.59 -3.07 -9.04
CA LYS A 84 -2.95 -2.50 -8.91
C LYS A 84 -3.71 -2.61 -10.25
N THR A 85 -3.06 -2.23 -11.34
CA THR A 85 -3.68 -2.29 -12.68
C THR A 85 -4.04 -3.72 -13.09
N LYS A 86 -3.18 -4.71 -12.81
CA LYS A 86 -3.47 -6.13 -13.11
C LYS A 86 -4.59 -6.65 -12.24
N LEU A 87 -4.56 -6.42 -10.94
CA LEU A 87 -5.62 -6.85 -10.02
C LEU A 87 -6.98 -6.28 -10.44
N LEU A 88 -7.06 -4.99 -10.78
CA LEU A 88 -8.30 -4.40 -11.27
C LEU A 88 -8.81 -5.05 -12.56
N LYS A 89 -7.90 -5.40 -13.49
CA LYS A 89 -8.29 -6.12 -14.71
C LYS A 89 -8.84 -7.52 -14.42
N TYR A 90 -8.23 -8.25 -13.48
CA TYR A 90 -8.67 -9.60 -13.11
C TYR A 90 -10.01 -9.56 -12.39
N LEU A 91 -10.17 -8.71 -11.42
CA LEU A 91 -11.42 -8.51 -10.70
C LEU A 91 -12.57 -8.11 -11.67
N ASN A 92 -12.31 -7.20 -12.61
CA ASN A 92 -13.28 -6.80 -13.62
C ASN A 92 -13.63 -7.94 -14.63
N ARG A 93 -12.70 -8.86 -14.92
CA ARG A 93 -13.00 -10.04 -15.76
C ARG A 93 -13.86 -11.05 -15.01
N GLN A 94 -13.52 -11.34 -13.77
CA GLN A 94 -14.26 -12.26 -12.91
C GLN A 94 -15.71 -11.78 -12.73
N SER A 95 -15.92 -10.48 -12.57
CA SER A 95 -17.24 -9.88 -12.44
C SER A 95 -18.11 -9.97 -13.70
N ARG A 96 -17.53 -9.90 -14.87
CA ARG A 96 -18.26 -10.07 -16.14
C ARG A 96 -18.77 -11.50 -16.34
N HIS A 97 -18.18 -12.47 -15.67
CA HIS A 97 -18.65 -13.87 -15.67
C HIS A 97 -19.71 -14.16 -14.60
N THR A 98 -19.83 -13.31 -13.58
CA THR A 98 -20.84 -13.41 -12.53
C THR A 98 -21.76 -12.20 -12.66
N GLN A 99 -22.95 -12.40 -13.25
CA GLN A 99 -23.98 -11.39 -13.58
C GLN A 99 -23.90 -10.06 -12.79
N LEU A 100 -23.61 -8.99 -13.53
CA LEU A 100 -24.05 -7.59 -13.36
C LEU A 100 -24.88 -7.29 -12.09
N SER A 101 -24.29 -6.80 -11.01
CA SER A 101 -24.98 -5.83 -10.13
C SER A 101 -24.16 -5.17 -9.02
N GLU A 102 -22.90 -5.54 -8.75
CA GLU A 102 -22.19 -4.98 -7.58
C GLU A 102 -20.87 -4.25 -7.89
N PHE A 103 -20.51 -4.04 -9.12
CA PHE A 103 -19.13 -3.70 -9.52
C PHE A 103 -18.79 -2.22 -9.69
N GLU A 104 -19.75 -1.32 -9.64
CA GLU A 104 -19.44 0.12 -9.47
C GLU A 104 -18.90 0.45 -8.07
N LYS A 105 -19.07 -0.47 -7.10
CA LYS A 105 -18.61 -0.30 -5.71
C LYS A 105 -17.18 -0.77 -5.41
N ILE A 106 -16.55 -1.57 -6.28
CA ILE A 106 -15.20 -2.14 -6.00
C ILE A 106 -14.09 -1.09 -6.06
N ASN A 107 -14.30 0.02 -6.75
CA ASN A 107 -13.32 1.12 -6.81
C ASN A 107 -13.33 2.04 -5.59
N GLU A 108 -14.31 1.96 -4.70
CA GLU A 108 -14.43 2.90 -3.58
C GLU A 108 -14.31 2.27 -2.18
N ASP A 109 -14.57 0.96 -2.01
CA ASP A 109 -14.82 0.42 -0.67
C ASP A 109 -13.95 -0.75 -0.19
N TYR A 110 -13.10 -1.34 -1.05
CA TYR A 110 -12.30 -2.46 -0.59
C TYR A 110 -10.93 -2.00 -0.08
N ILE A 111 -10.85 -1.80 1.20
CA ILE A 111 -9.62 -1.79 1.99
C ILE A 111 -9.83 -2.84 3.07
N GLU A 112 -8.95 -3.84 3.09
CA GLU A 112 -8.93 -4.87 4.12
C GLU A 112 -8.95 -4.23 5.51
N PRO A 113 -9.62 -4.82 6.52
CA PRO A 113 -9.55 -4.32 7.89
C PRO A 113 -8.10 -4.10 8.33
N VAL A 114 -7.85 -3.00 9.01
CA VAL A 114 -6.52 -2.61 9.50
C VAL A 114 -5.84 -3.72 10.30
N ASP A 115 -6.61 -4.59 10.94
CA ASP A 115 -6.13 -5.71 11.75
C ASP A 115 -5.25 -6.71 10.97
N THR A 116 -5.43 -6.84 9.64
CA THR A 116 -4.64 -7.74 8.80
C THR A 116 -3.33 -7.14 8.31
N TRP A 117 -3.15 -5.82 8.42
CA TRP A 117 -1.97 -5.13 7.90
C TRP A 117 -0.74 -5.23 8.78
N PHE A 118 -0.93 -5.54 10.06
CA PHE A 118 0.12 -5.53 11.07
C PHE A 118 0.52 -6.92 11.60
N VAL A 119 0.05 -8.00 10.96
CA VAL A 119 0.12 -9.40 11.46
C VAL A 119 1.54 -9.97 11.58
N ASN A 120 2.62 -9.24 11.40
CA ASN A 120 3.97 -9.82 11.46
C ASN A 120 4.96 -9.13 12.40
N GLN A 121 4.54 -8.67 13.57
CA GLN A 121 5.49 -8.42 14.68
C GLN A 121 4.81 -8.70 16.02
N GLU A 122 5.05 -9.89 16.55
CA GLU A 122 4.86 -10.19 17.97
C GLU A 122 5.66 -9.18 18.79
N THR A 123 4.98 -8.56 19.75
CA THR A 123 5.54 -7.65 20.78
C THR A 123 5.57 -6.15 20.50
N GLU A 124 4.45 -5.56 20.08
CA GLU A 124 4.21 -4.16 20.47
C GLU A 124 2.72 -3.92 20.76
N SER A 125 2.39 -4.22 21.96
CA SER A 125 1.50 -3.61 22.94
C SER A 125 0.21 -2.90 22.47
N LEU A 126 -0.72 -2.82 23.39
CA LEU A 126 -2.00 -2.10 23.42
C LEU A 126 -2.08 -0.78 22.61
N GLN A 127 -0.97 -0.07 22.47
CA GLN A 127 -0.89 1.18 21.70
C GLN A 127 -1.04 0.98 20.18
N LYS A 128 -0.42 -0.09 19.64
CA LYS A 128 -0.53 -0.43 18.22
C LYS A 128 -1.96 -0.82 17.87
N HIS A 129 -2.56 -1.68 18.66
CA HIS A 129 -3.95 -2.12 18.46
C HIS A 129 -4.96 -0.95 18.56
N GLN A 130 -4.72 0.02 19.43
CA GLN A 130 -5.54 1.23 19.50
C GLN A 130 -5.37 2.12 18.27
N LEU A 131 -4.13 2.30 17.78
CA LEU A 131 -3.87 3.05 16.55
C LEU A 131 -4.57 2.40 15.34
N GLU A 132 -4.50 1.08 15.23
CA GLU A 132 -5.20 0.30 14.19
C GLU A 132 -6.71 0.56 14.21
N LYS A 133 -7.34 0.51 15.39
CA LYS A 133 -8.76 0.83 15.55
C LYS A 133 -9.10 2.25 15.12
N HIS A 134 -8.26 3.23 15.46
CA HIS A 134 -8.50 4.61 15.06
C HIS A 134 -8.32 4.81 13.56
N ILE A 135 -7.33 4.16 12.94
CA ILE A 135 -7.17 4.17 11.49
C ILE A 135 -8.39 3.52 10.81
N ALA A 136 -8.90 2.39 11.34
CA ALA A 136 -10.07 1.71 10.79
C ALA A 136 -11.36 2.57 10.85
N GLN A 137 -11.43 3.56 11.72
CA GLN A 137 -12.55 4.49 11.82
C GLN A 137 -12.48 5.66 10.82
N LEU A 138 -11.33 5.89 10.19
CA LEU A 138 -11.19 6.92 9.17
C LEU A 138 -12.01 6.57 7.92
N PRO A 139 -12.47 7.57 7.14
CA PRO A 139 -13.01 7.33 5.81
C PRO A 139 -12.01 6.57 4.93
N LYS A 140 -12.47 5.63 4.10
CA LYS A 140 -11.64 4.73 3.28
C LYS A 140 -10.55 5.45 2.47
N ARG A 141 -10.90 6.55 1.79
CA ARG A 141 -9.95 7.38 1.04
C ARG A 141 -8.84 7.98 1.90
N GLN A 142 -9.14 8.32 3.16
CA GLN A 142 -8.14 8.83 4.10
C GLN A 142 -7.22 7.70 4.59
N GLN A 143 -7.79 6.51 4.87
CA GLN A 143 -7.01 5.33 5.21
C GLN A 143 -6.01 5.01 4.09
N GLU A 144 -6.51 4.89 2.84
CA GLU A 144 -5.69 4.59 1.67
C GLU A 144 -4.54 5.60 1.51
N ALA A 145 -4.84 6.90 1.53
CA ALA A 145 -3.82 7.93 1.39
C ALA A 145 -2.76 7.89 2.51
N LEU A 146 -3.20 7.61 3.74
CA LEU A 146 -2.32 7.52 4.91
C LEU A 146 -1.38 6.32 4.81
N LEU A 147 -1.88 5.17 4.38
CA LEU A 147 -1.08 3.97 4.20
C LEU A 147 -0.07 4.10 3.07
N LEU A 148 -0.52 4.58 1.90
CA LEU A 148 0.37 4.85 0.79
C LEU A 148 1.52 5.79 1.20
N ARG A 149 1.23 6.78 2.07
CA ARG A 149 2.24 7.74 2.54
C ARG A 149 3.20 7.14 3.56
N PHE A 150 2.68 6.52 4.62
CA PHE A 150 3.47 6.17 5.80
C PHE A 150 3.92 4.72 5.83
N TYR A 151 3.18 3.83 5.18
CA TYR A 151 3.52 2.41 5.10
C TYR A 151 4.27 2.07 3.81
N ASP A 152 3.77 2.53 2.66
CA ASP A 152 4.39 2.30 1.36
C ASP A 152 5.43 3.38 1.01
N ASN A 153 5.53 4.43 1.82
CA ASN A 153 6.52 5.51 1.71
C ASN A 153 6.50 6.26 0.36
N LEU A 154 5.30 6.37 -0.25
CA LEU A 154 5.11 7.07 -1.51
C LEU A 154 5.08 8.59 -1.32
N SER A 155 5.53 9.32 -2.34
CA SER A 155 5.42 10.79 -2.42
C SER A 155 3.97 11.22 -2.66
N TYR A 156 3.66 12.50 -2.40
CA TYR A 156 2.31 13.04 -2.67
C TYR A 156 1.91 12.96 -4.15
N ASP A 157 2.87 13.06 -5.07
CA ASP A 157 2.62 12.99 -6.49
C ASP A 157 2.32 11.55 -6.93
N GLU A 158 3.08 10.57 -6.41
CA GLU A 158 2.82 9.15 -6.65
C GLU A 158 1.48 8.71 -6.07
N ILE A 159 1.11 9.18 -4.88
CA ILE A 159 -0.20 8.92 -4.27
C ILE A 159 -1.32 9.53 -5.13
N ALA A 160 -1.14 10.75 -5.60
CA ALA A 160 -2.10 11.43 -6.47
C ALA A 160 -2.35 10.63 -7.76
N GLU A 161 -1.28 10.13 -8.38
CA GLU A 161 -1.37 9.26 -9.55
C GLU A 161 -2.03 7.91 -9.21
N MET A 162 -1.64 7.27 -8.09
CA MET A 162 -2.19 5.98 -7.64
C MET A 162 -3.69 6.04 -7.35
N MET A 163 -4.15 7.15 -6.75
CA MET A 163 -5.55 7.36 -6.35
C MET A 163 -6.39 8.09 -7.40
N SER A 164 -5.80 8.49 -8.54
CA SER A 164 -6.44 9.33 -9.57
C SER A 164 -6.98 10.64 -8.99
N LEU A 165 -6.17 11.31 -8.17
CA LEU A 165 -6.48 12.56 -7.50
C LEU A 165 -5.45 13.65 -7.85
N THR A 166 -5.74 14.89 -7.44
CA THR A 166 -4.72 15.95 -7.46
C THR A 166 -3.83 15.87 -6.22
N ARG A 167 -2.58 16.31 -6.33
CA ARG A 167 -1.66 16.42 -5.18
C ARG A 167 -2.28 17.17 -3.99
N HIS A 168 -3.01 18.25 -4.27
CA HIS A 168 -3.71 19.04 -3.24
C HIS A 168 -4.80 18.21 -2.54
N SER A 169 -5.56 17.40 -3.27
CA SER A 169 -6.57 16.50 -2.70
C SER A 169 -5.94 15.46 -1.77
N VAL A 170 -4.81 14.88 -2.18
CA VAL A 170 -4.06 13.92 -1.33
C VAL A 170 -3.55 14.60 -0.06
N TYR A 171 -2.98 15.80 -0.18
CA TYR A 171 -2.56 16.57 0.99
C TYR A 171 -3.71 16.77 1.97
N ASN A 172 -4.89 17.17 1.47
CA ASN A 172 -6.07 17.37 2.30
C ASN A 172 -6.59 16.09 2.95
N LEU A 173 -6.54 14.93 2.24
CA LEU A 173 -6.92 13.65 2.81
C LEU A 173 -6.00 13.27 3.98
N ILE A 174 -4.68 13.36 3.79
CA ILE A 174 -3.69 13.04 4.81
C ILE A 174 -3.78 14.02 5.99
N TYR A 175 -3.92 15.32 5.72
CA TYR A 175 -4.08 16.34 6.76
C TYR A 175 -5.30 16.08 7.65
N LYS A 176 -6.46 15.79 7.03
CA LYS A 176 -7.68 15.46 7.76
C LYS A 176 -7.55 14.15 8.55
N ALA A 177 -6.93 13.13 7.97
CA ALA A 177 -6.68 11.85 8.65
C ALA A 177 -5.81 12.04 9.90
N LEU A 178 -4.70 12.76 9.77
CA LEU A 178 -3.81 13.06 10.90
C LEU A 178 -4.50 13.93 11.97
N GLY A 179 -5.34 14.89 11.56
CA GLY A 179 -6.15 15.67 12.47
C GLY A 179 -7.08 14.80 13.31
N GLN A 180 -7.83 13.90 12.70
CA GLN A 180 -8.74 12.98 13.40
C GLN A 180 -7.97 12.02 14.33
N LEU A 181 -6.83 11.50 13.91
CA LEU A 181 -6.00 10.65 14.76
C LEU A 181 -5.46 11.42 15.96
N ARG A 182 -5.00 12.64 15.77
CA ARG A 182 -4.51 13.51 16.85
C ARG A 182 -5.60 13.82 17.86
N ASP A 183 -6.79 14.17 17.42
CA ASP A 183 -7.90 14.55 18.29
C ASP A 183 -8.35 13.35 19.15
N ASN A 184 -8.34 12.14 18.58
CA ASN A 184 -8.58 10.91 19.32
C ASN A 184 -7.47 10.61 20.37
N TRP A 185 -6.21 10.90 20.06
CA TRP A 185 -5.09 10.71 21.01
C TRP A 185 -5.17 11.69 22.17
N ILE A 186 -5.48 12.96 21.93
CA ILE A 186 -5.67 13.98 22.99
C ILE A 186 -6.83 13.54 23.89
N PHE A 187 -7.93 13.05 23.34
CA PHE A 187 -9.06 12.53 24.10
C PHE A 187 -8.64 11.36 25.00
N LEU A 188 -7.84 10.42 24.51
CA LEU A 188 -7.33 9.29 25.31
C LEU A 188 -6.42 9.72 26.44
N ILE A 189 -5.53 10.73 26.19
CA ILE A 189 -4.66 11.28 27.21
C ILE A 189 -5.49 11.99 28.30
N VAL A 190 -6.44 12.83 27.92
CA VAL A 190 -7.33 13.55 28.85
C VAL A 190 -8.19 12.57 29.64
N PHE A 191 -8.76 11.55 28.99
CA PHE A 191 -9.58 10.53 29.64
C PHE A 191 -8.75 9.63 30.58
N GLY A 192 -7.51 9.31 30.19
CA GLY A 192 -6.57 8.59 31.05
C GLY A 192 -6.18 9.38 32.30
N LEU A 193 -5.93 10.68 32.13
CA LEU A 193 -5.67 11.58 33.27
C LEU A 193 -6.87 11.72 34.18
N LEU A 194 -8.08 11.88 33.63
CA LEU A 194 -9.31 11.93 34.44
C LEU A 194 -9.55 10.63 35.21
N LYS A 195 -9.35 9.45 34.61
CA LYS A 195 -9.42 8.16 35.32
C LYS A 195 -8.37 8.03 36.41
N PHE A 196 -7.16 8.51 36.17
CA PHE A 196 -6.09 8.51 37.17
C PHE A 196 -6.44 9.37 38.38
N PHE A 197 -6.97 10.58 38.15
CA PHE A 197 -7.43 11.47 39.22
C PHE A 197 -8.64 10.90 39.94
N TYR A 198 -9.62 10.30 39.26
CA TYR A 198 -10.82 9.73 39.88
C TYR A 198 -10.54 8.47 40.69
N LYS A 199 -9.46 7.73 40.42
CA LYS A 199 -9.08 6.53 41.19
C LYS A 199 -8.24 6.84 42.43
N ASN A 200 -7.68 8.04 42.54
CA ASN A 200 -6.80 8.47 43.63
C ASN A 200 -7.47 9.51 44.57
N PHE A 201 -8.75 9.77 44.41
CA PHE A 201 -9.63 10.47 45.32
C PHE A 201 -10.80 9.56 45.73
#